data_cef1d5df1f6aa15e1eed11eb8a546ea5
#
_entry.id   cef1d5df1f6aa15e1eed11eb8a546ea5
#
_cell.length_a   1.000
_cell.length_b   1.000
_cell.length_c   1.000
_cell.angle_alpha   90.00
_cell.angle_beta   90.00
_cell.angle_gamma   90.00
#
_symmetry.space_group_name_H-M   'P 1'
#
loop_
_entity.id
_entity.type
_entity.pdbx_description
1 polymer ?
#
loop_
_entity_poly.entity_id
_entity_poly.type
_entity_poly.pdbx_seq_one_letter_code
_entity_poly.pdbx_strand_id
1 'polypeptide(L)'
;MRYSLISNYCLNKDIKYLITAHHKDDQIENFFIRLLRGSGLTGLSSMSANIKYNDRLKIIRPFLNFNKIDLKYTTLNYFKTYIKDPSNEDEKFLRVRIRKYRKNMEKEGLNTKRIINTIQNLSSANQTLNFYKNKAIYKHASFVSKNKCVINRKIFSEESAEIIFKFFSDILSLVSGTYYPPRSKKVTNLIYRLKKNKFTKSTLGGCIVEEKDDFILISKELKIRKILNQLRK
;
A
#
# COMPACT_ATOMS: atom_id res chain seq x y z
N MET A 1 7.47 9.35 -6.72
CA MET A 1 7.97 10.07 -7.91
C MET A 1 8.33 9.13 -9.07
N ARG A 2 9.31 8.18 -8.96
CA ARG A 2 9.70 7.29 -10.09
C ARG A 2 8.54 6.46 -10.67
N TYR A 3 7.75 5.79 -9.85
CA TYR A 3 6.59 5.00 -10.32
C TYR A 3 5.52 5.86 -11.00
N SER A 4 5.25 7.07 -10.54
CA SER A 4 4.26 7.95 -11.17
C SER A 4 4.68 8.38 -12.57
N LEU A 5 5.98 8.68 -12.77
CA LEU A 5 6.50 9.03 -14.11
C LEU A 5 6.40 7.85 -15.08
N ILE A 6 6.87 6.67 -14.67
CA ILE A 6 6.82 5.47 -15.52
C ILE A 6 5.36 5.08 -15.80
N SER A 7 4.49 5.13 -14.80
CA SER A 7 3.07 4.78 -14.97
C SER A 7 2.35 5.74 -15.91
N ASN A 8 2.64 7.05 -15.83
CA ASN A 8 2.09 8.02 -16.76
C ASN A 8 2.57 7.76 -18.20
N TYR A 9 3.86 7.43 -18.40
CA TYR A 9 4.38 7.04 -19.70
C TYR A 9 3.66 5.80 -20.25
N CYS A 10 3.52 4.75 -19.42
CA CYS A 10 2.80 3.54 -19.80
C CYS A 10 1.35 3.83 -20.22
N LEU A 11 0.65 4.67 -19.47
CA LEU A 11 -0.74 5.05 -19.75
C LEU A 11 -0.87 5.84 -21.06
N ASN A 12 0.07 6.75 -21.33
CA ASN A 12 0.09 7.55 -22.56
C ASN A 12 0.40 6.71 -23.81
N LYS A 13 1.07 5.56 -23.64
CA LYS A 13 1.42 4.62 -24.71
C LYS A 13 0.54 3.37 -24.75
N ASP A 14 -0.58 3.35 -24.02
CA ASP A 14 -1.49 2.20 -23.88
C ASP A 14 -0.81 0.89 -23.44
N ILE A 15 0.30 0.99 -22.69
CA ILE A 15 1.00 -0.16 -22.11
C ILE A 15 0.21 -0.65 -20.90
N LYS A 16 -0.27 -1.88 -20.93
CA LYS A 16 -1.12 -2.49 -19.90
C LYS A 16 -0.33 -3.12 -18.75
N TYR A 17 0.92 -3.48 -18.97
CA TYR A 17 1.76 -4.21 -18.01
C TYR A 17 3.11 -3.53 -17.83
N LEU A 18 3.46 -3.20 -16.60
CA LEU A 18 4.79 -2.75 -16.19
C LEU A 18 5.50 -3.90 -15.47
N ILE A 19 6.52 -4.47 -16.08
CA ILE A 19 7.32 -5.53 -15.49
C ILE A 19 8.50 -4.92 -14.75
N THR A 20 8.77 -5.38 -13.52
CA THR A 20 9.91 -4.93 -12.72
C THR A 20 10.73 -6.12 -12.21
N ALA A 21 12.07 -5.99 -12.22
CA ALA A 21 13.01 -7.05 -11.88
C ALA A 21 13.26 -7.22 -10.35
N HIS A 22 12.26 -6.95 -9.51
CA HIS A 22 12.40 -7.21 -8.08
C HIS A 22 12.51 -8.70 -7.81
N HIS A 23 13.44 -9.07 -6.93
CA HIS A 23 13.76 -10.45 -6.57
C HIS A 23 13.64 -10.70 -5.06
N LYS A 24 13.96 -11.90 -4.60
CA LYS A 24 13.83 -12.34 -3.21
C LYS A 24 14.59 -11.45 -2.22
N ASP A 25 15.80 -11.05 -2.56
CA ASP A 25 16.58 -10.15 -1.68
C ASP A 25 15.93 -8.77 -1.55
N ASP A 26 15.28 -8.24 -2.61
CA ASP A 26 14.52 -6.99 -2.53
C ASP A 26 13.31 -7.11 -1.59
N GLN A 27 12.68 -8.29 -1.53
CA GLN A 27 11.62 -8.57 -0.55
C GLN A 27 12.14 -8.42 0.88
N ILE A 28 13.27 -9.03 1.17
CA ILE A 28 13.91 -8.99 2.48
C ILE A 28 14.34 -7.57 2.84
N GLU A 29 15.01 -6.88 1.93
CA GLU A 29 15.41 -5.48 2.14
C GLU A 29 14.20 -4.60 2.43
N ASN A 30 13.12 -4.75 1.65
CA ASN A 30 11.89 -3.99 1.84
C ASN A 30 11.22 -4.31 3.19
N PHE A 31 11.23 -5.57 3.62
CA PHE A 31 10.73 -5.98 4.93
C PHE A 31 11.45 -5.23 6.05
N PHE A 32 12.79 -5.24 6.07
CA PHE A 32 13.56 -4.53 7.09
C PHE A 32 13.39 -3.01 7.04
N ILE A 33 13.36 -2.40 5.83
CA ILE A 33 13.07 -0.96 5.68
C ILE A 33 11.73 -0.60 6.31
N ARG A 34 10.72 -1.44 6.11
CA ARG A 34 9.38 -1.20 6.64
C ARG A 34 9.30 -1.47 8.14
N LEU A 35 10.01 -2.47 8.64
CA LEU A 35 10.14 -2.76 10.06
C LEU A 35 10.79 -1.58 10.80
N LEU A 36 11.90 -1.05 10.30
CA LEU A 36 12.57 0.13 10.85
C LEU A 36 11.70 1.41 10.85
N ARG A 37 10.69 1.46 9.98
CA ARG A 37 9.72 2.56 9.92
C ARG A 37 8.50 2.34 10.80
N GLY A 38 8.43 1.27 11.57
CA GLY A 38 7.27 0.92 12.37
C GLY A 38 6.02 0.59 11.54
N SER A 39 6.19 -0.02 10.36
CA SER A 39 5.05 -0.37 9.52
C SER A 39 4.22 -1.48 10.14
N GLY A 40 2.89 -1.38 10.06
CA GLY A 40 1.97 -2.45 10.46
C GLY A 40 1.93 -3.61 9.46
N LEU A 41 1.03 -4.56 9.69
CA LEU A 41 0.92 -5.84 8.97
C LEU A 41 0.93 -5.68 7.44
N THR A 42 0.11 -4.78 6.88
CA THR A 42 0.05 -4.52 5.43
C THR A 42 1.40 -4.07 4.86
N GLY A 43 2.16 -3.29 5.63
CA GLY A 43 3.49 -2.88 5.23
C GLY A 43 4.50 -4.02 5.28
N LEU A 44 4.48 -4.82 6.33
CA LEU A 44 5.43 -5.92 6.58
C LEU A 44 5.15 -7.14 5.69
N SER A 45 3.93 -7.33 5.19
CA SER A 45 3.60 -8.39 4.21
C SER A 45 4.30 -8.23 2.85
N SER A 46 5.16 -7.21 2.72
CA SER A 46 6.10 -7.00 1.63
C SER A 46 5.47 -6.69 0.26
N MET A 47 6.15 -7.03 -0.85
CA MET A 47 5.71 -6.70 -2.20
C MET A 47 4.87 -7.84 -2.79
N SER A 48 3.72 -7.51 -3.38
CA SER A 48 2.93 -8.48 -4.14
C SER A 48 3.53 -8.71 -5.54
N ALA A 49 3.41 -9.95 -6.05
CA ALA A 49 3.84 -10.30 -7.41
C ALA A 49 3.06 -9.50 -8.46
N ASN A 50 1.77 -9.30 -8.22
CA ASN A 50 0.87 -8.57 -9.11
C ASN A 50 0.17 -7.44 -8.35
N ILE A 51 0.21 -6.24 -8.90
CA ILE A 51 -0.48 -5.06 -8.35
C ILE A 51 -1.31 -4.42 -9.47
N LYS A 52 -2.59 -4.24 -9.23
CA LYS A 52 -3.43 -3.36 -10.05
C LYS A 52 -3.11 -1.91 -9.65
N TYR A 53 -2.34 -1.21 -10.49
CA TYR A 53 -1.99 0.20 -10.23
C TYR A 53 -3.20 1.12 -10.46
N ASN A 54 -3.94 0.85 -11.54
CA ASN A 54 -5.26 1.41 -11.86
C ASN A 54 -6.00 0.45 -12.81
N ASP A 55 -7.13 0.87 -13.38
CA ASP A 55 -7.93 0.00 -14.27
C ASP A 55 -7.23 -0.33 -15.58
N ARG A 56 -6.23 0.45 -16.00
CA ARG A 56 -5.52 0.30 -17.28
C ARG A 56 -4.10 -0.26 -17.16
N LEU A 57 -3.47 -0.23 -15.96
CA LEU A 57 -2.08 -0.62 -15.76
C LEU A 57 -1.92 -1.60 -14.58
N LYS A 58 -1.26 -2.73 -14.83
CA LYS A 58 -0.81 -3.69 -13.81
C LYS A 58 0.71 -3.67 -13.69
N ILE A 59 1.22 -3.78 -12.46
CA ILE A 59 2.66 -3.95 -12.20
C ILE A 59 2.90 -5.40 -11.85
N ILE A 60 3.83 -6.05 -12.56
CA ILE A 60 4.16 -7.47 -12.42
C ILE A 60 5.62 -7.60 -11.95
N ARG A 61 5.86 -8.50 -11.00
CA ARG A 61 7.19 -8.80 -10.44
C ARG A 61 7.45 -10.31 -10.53
N PRO A 62 7.88 -10.82 -11.71
CA PRO A 62 7.99 -12.25 -11.93
C PRO A 62 9.11 -12.90 -11.11
N PHE A 63 10.13 -12.14 -10.70
CA PHE A 63 11.33 -12.68 -10.06
C PHE A 63 11.31 -12.65 -8.53
N LEU A 64 10.18 -12.34 -7.88
CA LEU A 64 10.10 -12.23 -6.41
C LEU A 64 10.51 -13.50 -5.65
N ASN A 65 10.38 -14.67 -6.28
CA ASN A 65 10.72 -15.96 -5.68
C ASN A 65 12.14 -16.45 -6.05
N PHE A 66 12.85 -15.72 -6.91
CA PHE A 66 14.20 -16.08 -7.35
C PHE A 66 15.26 -15.38 -6.50
N ASN A 67 16.38 -16.06 -6.21
CA ASN A 67 17.51 -15.43 -5.55
C ASN A 67 18.28 -14.55 -6.55
N LYS A 68 18.89 -13.48 -6.05
CA LYS A 68 19.73 -12.61 -6.90
C LYS A 68 20.87 -13.35 -7.56
N ILE A 69 21.44 -14.36 -6.85
CA ILE A 69 22.58 -15.15 -7.37
C ILE A 69 22.18 -15.96 -8.59
N ASP A 70 20.98 -16.55 -8.62
CA ASP A 70 20.47 -17.34 -9.74
C ASP A 70 20.25 -16.47 -10.98
N LEU A 71 19.68 -15.28 -10.77
CA LEU A 71 19.48 -14.30 -11.85
C LEU A 71 20.83 -13.81 -12.40
N LYS A 72 21.82 -13.58 -11.54
CA LYS A 72 23.16 -13.19 -11.95
C LYS A 72 23.83 -14.29 -12.75
N TYR A 73 23.73 -15.55 -12.31
CA TYR A 73 24.26 -16.72 -13.02
C TYR A 73 23.65 -16.80 -14.43
N THR A 74 22.34 -16.71 -14.56
CA THR A 74 21.64 -16.70 -15.83
C THR A 74 22.14 -15.57 -16.74
N THR A 75 22.24 -14.35 -16.18
CA THR A 75 22.73 -13.18 -16.95
C THR A 75 24.15 -13.40 -17.49
N LEU A 76 25.06 -13.92 -16.68
CA LEU A 76 26.43 -14.16 -17.09
C LEU A 76 26.53 -15.27 -18.16
N ASN A 77 25.72 -16.33 -18.06
CA ASN A 77 25.73 -17.42 -19.04
C ASN A 77 25.22 -16.96 -20.42
N TYR A 78 24.16 -16.16 -20.45
CA TYR A 78 23.55 -15.71 -21.71
C TYR A 78 24.18 -14.45 -22.29
N PHE A 79 24.45 -13.45 -21.44
CA PHE A 79 24.92 -12.14 -21.89
C PHE A 79 26.40 -11.89 -21.64
N LYS A 80 27.12 -12.83 -20.98
CA LYS A 80 28.56 -12.80 -20.64
C LYS A 80 28.97 -11.65 -19.72
N THR A 81 28.22 -10.59 -19.61
CA THR A 81 28.53 -9.42 -18.79
C THR A 81 27.29 -8.73 -18.20
N TYR A 82 27.50 -7.90 -17.19
CA TYR A 82 26.49 -6.97 -16.65
C TYR A 82 27.19 -5.72 -16.07
N ILE A 83 26.49 -4.61 -16.10
CA ILE A 83 27.00 -3.35 -15.56
C ILE A 83 26.80 -3.33 -14.04
N LYS A 84 27.87 -3.06 -13.29
CA LYS A 84 27.80 -2.77 -11.86
C LYS A 84 27.52 -1.29 -11.65
N ASP A 85 26.44 -0.97 -10.96
CA ASP A 85 26.13 0.38 -10.51
C ASP A 85 26.88 0.64 -9.19
N PRO A 86 27.80 1.63 -9.12
CA PRO A 86 28.55 1.97 -7.92
C PRO A 86 27.67 2.31 -6.70
N SER A 87 26.48 2.85 -6.94
CA SER A 87 25.51 3.18 -5.87
C SER A 87 25.06 1.97 -5.06
N ASN A 88 25.25 0.74 -5.58
CA ASN A 88 24.93 -0.49 -4.85
C ASN A 88 25.88 -0.78 -3.66
N GLU A 89 27.00 -0.08 -3.57
CA GLU A 89 27.99 -0.22 -2.50
C GLU A 89 28.04 1.02 -1.58
N ASP A 90 27.35 2.10 -1.95
CA ASP A 90 27.32 3.36 -1.18
C ASP A 90 26.43 3.23 0.08
N GLU A 91 27.05 3.30 1.25
CA GLU A 91 26.40 3.20 2.57
C GLU A 91 25.48 4.38 2.93
N LYS A 92 25.48 5.47 2.15
CA LYS A 92 24.47 6.52 2.27
C LYS A 92 23.06 5.95 2.06
N PHE A 93 22.94 4.89 1.25
CA PHE A 93 21.66 4.25 0.99
C PHE A 93 21.31 3.23 2.07
N LEU A 94 20.12 3.38 2.66
CA LEU A 94 19.61 2.48 3.71
C LEU A 94 19.62 1.00 3.29
N ARG A 95 19.35 0.70 2.02
CA ARG A 95 19.39 -0.68 1.49
C ARG A 95 20.77 -1.32 1.62
N VAL A 96 21.83 -0.56 1.37
CA VAL A 96 23.21 -1.05 1.51
C VAL A 96 23.52 -1.37 2.97
N ARG A 97 23.14 -0.47 3.89
CA ARG A 97 23.29 -0.72 5.34
C ARG A 97 22.52 -1.95 5.81
N ILE A 98 21.29 -2.16 5.33
CA ILE A 98 20.49 -3.36 5.67
C ILE A 98 21.17 -4.63 5.19
N ARG A 99 21.79 -4.67 4.02
CA ARG A 99 22.57 -5.82 3.55
C ARG A 99 23.71 -6.17 4.49
N LYS A 100 24.41 -5.16 5.03
CA LYS A 100 25.46 -5.36 6.04
C LYS A 100 24.92 -5.90 7.34
N TYR A 101 23.86 -5.29 7.90
CA TYR A 101 23.22 -5.78 9.14
C TYR A 101 22.68 -7.20 8.98
N ARG A 102 22.12 -7.54 7.82
CA ARG A 102 21.62 -8.87 7.53
C ARG A 102 22.71 -9.94 7.70
N LYS A 103 23.94 -9.70 7.25
CA LYS A 103 25.07 -10.65 7.42
C LYS A 103 25.34 -10.96 8.90
N ASN A 104 25.20 -9.98 9.79
CA ASN A 104 25.36 -10.20 11.22
C ASN A 104 24.17 -10.99 11.79
N MET A 105 22.94 -10.67 11.40
CA MET A 105 21.75 -11.41 11.84
C MET A 105 21.74 -12.86 11.35
N GLU A 106 22.37 -13.15 10.21
CA GLU A 106 22.52 -14.52 9.69
C GLU A 106 23.40 -15.37 10.62
N LYS A 107 24.42 -14.79 11.28
CA LYS A 107 25.24 -15.48 12.30
C LYS A 107 24.42 -15.86 13.52
N GLU A 108 23.41 -15.05 13.88
CA GLU A 108 22.46 -15.31 14.96
C GLU A 108 21.29 -16.22 14.54
N GLY A 109 21.37 -16.84 13.35
CA GLY A 109 20.40 -17.80 12.84
C GLY A 109 19.20 -17.19 12.09
N LEU A 110 19.16 -15.88 11.86
CA LEU A 110 18.13 -15.24 11.06
C LEU A 110 18.45 -15.33 9.55
N ASN A 111 18.35 -16.54 9.01
CA ASN A 111 18.66 -16.81 7.61
C ASN A 111 17.52 -16.38 6.65
N THR A 112 17.83 -16.36 5.36
CA THR A 112 16.90 -16.03 4.27
C THR A 112 15.57 -16.78 4.37
N LYS A 113 15.60 -18.10 4.66
CA LYS A 113 14.41 -18.95 4.72
C LYS A 113 13.46 -18.50 5.84
N ARG A 114 14.00 -18.23 7.03
CA ARG A 114 13.22 -17.76 8.19
C ARG A 114 12.55 -16.42 7.90
N ILE A 115 13.28 -15.46 7.30
CA ILE A 115 12.71 -14.14 6.95
C ILE A 115 11.60 -14.28 5.92
N ILE A 116 11.81 -15.08 4.87
CA ILE A 116 10.78 -15.28 3.82
C ILE A 116 9.54 -15.97 4.40
N ASN A 117 9.71 -16.99 5.26
CA ASN A 117 8.58 -17.62 5.94
C ASN A 117 7.79 -16.62 6.80
N THR A 118 8.48 -15.75 7.53
CA THR A 118 7.82 -14.68 8.28
C THR A 118 7.02 -13.75 7.37
N ILE A 119 7.60 -13.31 6.25
CA ILE A 119 6.91 -12.47 5.26
C ILE A 119 5.67 -13.19 4.70
N GLN A 120 5.77 -14.48 4.40
CA GLN A 120 4.66 -15.28 3.88
C GLN A 120 3.54 -15.42 4.91
N ASN A 121 3.86 -15.69 6.18
CA ASN A 121 2.87 -15.76 7.26
C ASN A 121 2.15 -14.42 7.45
N LEU A 122 2.88 -13.30 7.44
CA LEU A 122 2.29 -11.96 7.50
C LEU A 122 1.43 -11.66 6.28
N SER A 123 1.84 -12.12 5.09
CA SER A 123 1.07 -11.96 3.85
C SER A 123 -0.25 -12.75 3.92
N SER A 124 -0.22 -13.99 4.40
CA SER A 124 -1.41 -14.82 4.59
C SER A 124 -2.39 -14.18 5.59
N ALA A 125 -1.89 -13.71 6.74
CA ALA A 125 -2.71 -13.00 7.71
C ALA A 125 -3.33 -11.72 7.13
N ASN A 126 -2.55 -10.96 6.32
CA ASN A 126 -3.07 -9.77 5.65
C ASN A 126 -4.14 -10.08 4.60
N GLN A 127 -4.02 -11.21 3.88
CA GLN A 127 -5.05 -11.68 2.95
C GLN A 127 -6.36 -12.01 3.69
N THR A 128 -6.29 -12.69 4.83
CA THR A 128 -7.44 -12.99 5.67
C THR A 128 -8.13 -11.71 6.15
N LEU A 129 -7.38 -10.73 6.64
CA LEU A 129 -7.94 -9.44 7.03
C LEU A 129 -8.57 -8.69 5.86
N ASN A 130 -7.99 -8.75 4.67
CA ASN A 130 -8.57 -8.14 3.48
C ASN A 130 -9.88 -8.83 3.05
N PHE A 131 -9.97 -10.15 3.22
CA PHE A 131 -11.21 -10.89 2.96
C PHE A 131 -12.33 -10.40 3.89
N TYR A 132 -12.09 -10.33 5.20
CA TYR A 132 -13.09 -9.86 6.17
C TYR A 132 -13.40 -8.36 6.00
N LYS A 133 -12.40 -7.54 5.71
CA LYS A 133 -12.63 -6.13 5.35
C LYS A 133 -13.56 -5.98 4.15
N ASN A 134 -13.37 -6.80 3.10
CA ASN A 134 -14.25 -6.75 1.92
C ASN A 134 -15.68 -7.18 2.27
N LYS A 135 -15.86 -8.20 3.14
CA LYS A 135 -17.17 -8.57 3.68
C LYS A 135 -17.81 -7.40 4.43
N ALA A 136 -17.05 -6.71 5.30
CA ALA A 136 -17.54 -5.56 6.02
C ALA A 136 -17.94 -4.40 5.08
N ILE A 137 -17.15 -4.15 4.01
CA ILE A 137 -17.51 -3.15 2.98
C ILE A 137 -18.85 -3.52 2.32
N TYR A 138 -19.03 -4.77 1.91
CA TYR A 138 -20.27 -5.23 1.32
C TYR A 138 -21.47 -5.08 2.27
N LYS A 139 -21.29 -5.37 3.57
CA LYS A 139 -22.34 -5.34 4.59
C LYS A 139 -22.72 -3.93 5.03
N HIS A 140 -21.74 -3.03 5.19
CA HIS A 140 -21.92 -1.76 5.89
C HIS A 140 -21.78 -0.52 4.99
N ALA A 141 -21.32 -0.66 3.73
CA ALA A 141 -21.08 0.47 2.83
C ALA A 141 -21.97 0.40 1.59
N SER A 142 -22.63 1.50 1.26
CA SER A 142 -23.41 1.67 0.04
C SER A 142 -22.86 2.83 -0.78
N PHE A 143 -22.35 2.52 -1.98
CA PHE A 143 -21.84 3.55 -2.88
C PHE A 143 -22.98 4.17 -3.69
N VAL A 144 -23.32 5.41 -3.37
CA VAL A 144 -24.32 6.20 -4.11
C VAL A 144 -23.75 6.65 -5.46
N SER A 145 -22.45 6.88 -5.51
CA SER A 145 -21.68 7.19 -6.74
C SER A 145 -20.21 6.87 -6.53
N LYS A 146 -19.40 6.98 -7.59
CA LYS A 146 -17.93 6.84 -7.49
C LYS A 146 -17.28 7.75 -6.43
N ASN A 147 -17.92 8.88 -6.12
CA ASN A 147 -17.39 9.93 -5.24
C ASN A 147 -18.18 10.06 -3.92
N LYS A 148 -19.11 9.13 -3.64
CA LYS A 148 -20.00 9.25 -2.46
C LYS A 148 -20.38 7.86 -1.92
N CYS A 149 -20.15 7.65 -0.64
CA CYS A 149 -20.44 6.41 0.07
C CYS A 149 -21.19 6.72 1.37
N VAL A 150 -22.21 5.91 1.67
CA VAL A 150 -22.96 5.91 2.93
C VAL A 150 -22.56 4.67 3.71
N ILE A 151 -22.28 4.82 5.00
CA ILE A 151 -21.83 3.76 5.89
C ILE A 151 -22.82 3.61 7.03
N ASN A 152 -23.24 2.38 7.30
CA ASN A 152 -24.09 2.05 8.45
C ASN A 152 -23.25 2.04 9.73
N ARG A 153 -23.68 2.72 10.78
CA ARG A 153 -22.99 2.79 12.08
C ARG A 153 -22.87 1.44 12.80
N LYS A 154 -23.68 0.45 12.45
CA LYS A 154 -23.55 -0.92 12.98
C LYS A 154 -22.16 -1.52 12.77
N ILE A 155 -21.35 -1.01 11.85
CA ILE A 155 -19.95 -1.40 11.70
C ILE A 155 -19.17 -1.32 13.02
N PHE A 156 -19.47 -0.33 13.88
CA PHE A 156 -18.75 -0.15 15.14
C PHE A 156 -19.07 -1.20 16.21
N SER A 157 -20.24 -1.83 16.14
CA SER A 157 -20.67 -2.89 17.07
C SER A 157 -20.44 -4.29 16.51
N GLU A 158 -20.40 -4.45 15.19
CA GLU A 158 -20.36 -5.76 14.54
C GLU A 158 -18.96 -6.16 14.05
N GLU A 159 -18.02 -5.22 13.93
CA GLU A 159 -16.70 -5.50 13.38
C GLU A 159 -15.57 -5.21 14.39
N SER A 160 -14.46 -5.95 14.23
CA SER A 160 -13.26 -5.74 15.04
C SER A 160 -12.57 -4.40 14.72
N ALA A 161 -11.79 -3.88 15.68
CA ALA A 161 -11.10 -2.60 15.53
C ALA A 161 -10.19 -2.54 14.28
N GLU A 162 -9.49 -3.64 13.97
CA GLU A 162 -8.60 -3.71 12.80
C GLU A 162 -9.40 -3.72 11.49
N ILE A 163 -10.55 -4.41 11.44
CA ILE A 163 -11.43 -4.40 10.27
C ILE A 163 -12.02 -3.00 10.06
N ILE A 164 -12.49 -2.34 11.12
CA ILE A 164 -12.99 -0.96 11.06
C ILE A 164 -11.90 -0.03 10.51
N PHE A 165 -10.66 -0.14 11.02
CA PHE A 165 -9.54 0.68 10.56
C PHE A 165 -9.25 0.48 9.07
N LYS A 166 -9.15 -0.77 8.61
CA LYS A 166 -8.93 -1.10 7.19
C LYS A 166 -10.10 -0.65 6.31
N PHE A 167 -11.32 -0.83 6.77
CA PHE A 167 -12.55 -0.40 6.11
C PHE A 167 -12.53 1.12 5.83
N PHE A 168 -12.35 1.94 6.86
CA PHE A 168 -12.31 3.39 6.68
C PHE A 168 -11.13 3.85 5.82
N SER A 169 -9.97 3.22 5.97
CA SER A 169 -8.79 3.51 5.16
C SER A 169 -9.07 3.30 3.67
N ASP A 170 -9.72 2.20 3.32
CA ASP A 170 -10.05 1.86 1.92
C ASP A 170 -11.18 2.74 1.37
N ILE A 171 -12.27 2.94 2.13
CA ILE A 171 -13.38 3.80 1.69
C ILE A 171 -12.91 5.22 1.40
N LEU A 172 -12.06 5.79 2.28
CA LEU A 172 -11.48 7.13 2.05
C LEU A 172 -10.64 7.17 0.76
N SER A 173 -9.86 6.14 0.47
CA SER A 173 -9.07 6.05 -0.76
C SER A 173 -9.95 5.89 -2.00
N LEU A 174 -10.96 5.03 -1.94
CA LEU A 174 -11.89 4.77 -3.04
C LEU A 174 -12.68 6.04 -3.40
N VAL A 175 -13.26 6.71 -2.41
CA VAL A 175 -14.08 7.92 -2.63
C VAL A 175 -13.24 9.10 -3.10
N SER A 176 -12.03 9.29 -2.54
CA SER A 176 -11.13 10.37 -2.98
C SER A 176 -10.49 10.10 -4.35
N GLY A 177 -10.36 8.82 -4.73
CA GLY A 177 -9.61 8.40 -5.90
C GLY A 177 -8.09 8.48 -5.71
N THR A 178 -7.60 8.41 -4.45
CA THR A 178 -6.17 8.42 -4.14
C THR A 178 -5.64 7.00 -4.05
N TYR A 179 -4.42 6.76 -4.57
CA TYR A 179 -3.78 5.45 -4.52
C TYR A 179 -3.37 5.03 -3.10
N TYR A 180 -2.98 6.00 -2.27
CA TYR A 180 -2.58 5.74 -0.89
C TYR A 180 -3.64 6.22 0.10
N PRO A 181 -3.97 5.41 1.11
CA PRO A 181 -4.86 5.84 2.18
C PRO A 181 -4.23 6.97 3.02
N PRO A 182 -5.04 7.73 3.76
CA PRO A 182 -4.55 8.70 4.72
C PRO A 182 -3.64 8.06 5.77
N ARG A 183 -2.78 8.85 6.42
CA ARG A 183 -1.89 8.36 7.49
C ARG A 183 -2.70 7.69 8.61
N SER A 184 -2.23 6.53 9.08
CA SER A 184 -2.91 5.67 10.06
C SER A 184 -3.40 6.44 11.30
N LYS A 185 -2.56 7.28 11.91
CA LYS A 185 -2.93 8.12 13.07
C LYS A 185 -4.15 9.00 12.81
N LYS A 186 -4.29 9.55 11.59
CA LYS A 186 -5.45 10.39 11.22
C LYS A 186 -6.72 9.57 11.08
N VAL A 187 -6.63 8.36 10.49
CA VAL A 187 -7.76 7.44 10.36
C VAL A 187 -8.21 6.95 11.74
N THR A 188 -7.29 6.56 12.61
CA THR A 188 -7.60 6.16 14.00
C THR A 188 -8.30 7.27 14.77
N ASN A 189 -7.83 8.52 14.65
CA ASN A 189 -8.48 9.67 15.29
C ASN A 189 -9.89 9.93 14.74
N LEU A 190 -10.10 9.77 13.43
CA LEU A 190 -11.43 9.89 12.84
C LEU A 190 -12.38 8.83 13.42
N ILE A 191 -11.97 7.56 13.44
CA ILE A 191 -12.75 6.45 13.99
C ILE A 191 -13.09 6.68 15.46
N TYR A 192 -12.11 7.13 16.26
CA TYR A 192 -12.33 7.46 17.68
C TYR A 192 -13.41 8.53 17.87
N ARG A 193 -13.37 9.60 17.07
CA ARG A 193 -14.36 10.69 17.12
C ARG A 193 -15.76 10.22 16.71
N LEU A 194 -15.86 9.41 15.64
CA LEU A 194 -17.10 8.82 15.16
C LEU A 194 -17.75 7.89 16.22
N LYS A 195 -16.93 7.13 16.96
CA LYS A 195 -17.45 6.25 18.05
C LYS A 195 -18.05 7.02 19.22
N LYS A 196 -17.64 8.28 19.45
CA LYS A 196 -18.10 9.09 20.59
C LYS A 196 -19.41 9.84 20.36
N ASN A 197 -20.08 9.67 19.21
CA ASN A 197 -21.35 10.37 18.87
C ASN A 197 -21.29 11.91 19.02
N LYS A 198 -20.09 12.51 18.93
CA LYS A 198 -19.86 13.97 19.01
C LYS A 198 -19.22 14.52 17.73
N PHE A 199 -19.50 13.84 16.62
CA PHE A 199 -18.90 14.17 15.36
C PHE A 199 -19.94 14.77 14.43
N THR A 200 -19.70 15.98 13.94
CA THR A 200 -20.59 16.60 12.96
C THR A 200 -20.03 16.49 11.55
N LYS A 201 -18.83 17.05 11.35
CA LYS A 201 -18.17 17.11 10.03
C LYS A 201 -16.66 17.20 10.15
N SER A 202 -15.92 16.59 9.22
CA SER A 202 -14.45 16.72 9.14
C SER A 202 -13.96 16.37 7.74
N THR A 203 -12.77 16.88 7.38
CA THR A 203 -12.09 16.50 6.13
C THR A 203 -10.92 15.58 6.40
N LEU A 204 -10.78 14.52 5.62
CA LEU A 204 -9.64 13.59 5.68
C LEU A 204 -9.37 12.95 4.32
N GLY A 205 -8.11 13.04 3.87
CA GLY A 205 -7.64 12.33 2.67
C GLY A 205 -8.33 12.75 1.37
N GLY A 206 -8.81 13.99 1.27
CA GLY A 206 -9.58 14.49 0.12
C GLY A 206 -11.04 14.06 0.14
N CYS A 207 -11.54 13.63 1.31
CA CYS A 207 -12.93 13.36 1.56
C CYS A 207 -13.48 14.29 2.64
N ILE A 208 -14.77 14.58 2.55
CA ILE A 208 -15.60 15.15 3.60
C ILE A 208 -16.32 13.97 4.26
N VAL A 209 -16.22 13.87 5.58
CA VAL A 209 -16.94 12.89 6.40
C VAL A 209 -17.97 13.63 7.23
N GLU A 210 -19.20 13.20 7.20
CA GLU A 210 -20.34 13.80 7.94
C GLU A 210 -21.09 12.68 8.66
N GLU A 211 -21.49 12.94 9.89
CA GLU A 211 -22.37 12.05 10.66
C GLU A 211 -23.82 12.50 10.46
N LYS A 212 -24.70 11.55 10.18
CA LYS A 212 -26.15 11.77 10.02
C LYS A 212 -26.89 10.61 10.68
N ASP A 213 -27.38 10.83 11.88
CA ASP A 213 -28.13 9.84 12.66
C ASP A 213 -27.42 8.46 12.68
N ASP A 214 -28.01 7.44 12.09
CA ASP A 214 -27.48 6.06 12.05
C ASP A 214 -26.48 5.84 10.89
N PHE A 215 -26.12 6.86 10.14
CA PHE A 215 -25.26 6.73 8.97
C PHE A 215 -24.09 7.71 9.02
N ILE A 216 -23.00 7.32 8.35
CA ILE A 216 -21.86 8.17 8.08
C ILE A 216 -21.78 8.39 6.57
N LEU A 217 -21.77 9.63 6.16
CA LEU A 217 -21.62 10.01 4.76
C LEU A 217 -20.17 10.38 4.48
N ILE A 218 -19.55 9.71 3.51
CA ILE A 218 -18.22 10.07 2.98
C ILE A 218 -18.38 10.52 1.55
N SER A 219 -17.99 11.76 1.27
CA SER A 219 -18.04 12.36 -0.07
C SER A 219 -16.69 12.95 -0.45
N LYS A 220 -16.37 12.96 -1.75
CA LYS A 220 -15.14 13.56 -2.26
C LYS A 220 -15.14 15.07 -2.04
N GLU A 221 -14.04 15.60 -1.50
CA GLU A 221 -13.83 17.04 -1.36
C GLU A 221 -13.62 17.68 -2.74
N LEU A 222 -14.48 18.60 -3.11
CA LEU A 222 -14.32 19.43 -4.32
C LEU A 222 -13.20 20.44 -4.06
N LYS A 223 -12.09 20.34 -4.78
CA LYS A 223 -10.99 21.31 -4.68
C LYS A 223 -11.37 22.63 -5.35
N ILE A 224 -12.09 23.47 -4.64
CA ILE A 224 -12.53 24.81 -5.11
C ILE A 224 -11.36 25.67 -5.59
N ARG A 225 -10.15 25.53 -5.03
CA ARG A 225 -8.95 26.27 -5.46
C ARG A 225 -8.55 26.08 -6.93
N LYS A 226 -8.85 24.94 -7.57
CA LYS A 226 -8.55 24.76 -9.01
C LYS A 226 -9.55 25.50 -9.91
N ILE A 227 -10.78 25.62 -9.49
CA ILE A 227 -11.83 26.31 -10.25
C ILE A 227 -11.61 27.82 -10.21
N LEU A 228 -11.28 28.39 -9.05
CA LEU A 228 -11.01 29.83 -8.90
C LEU A 228 -9.75 30.29 -9.68
N ASN A 229 -8.73 29.44 -9.81
CA ASN A 229 -7.54 29.75 -10.61
C ASN A 229 -7.75 29.57 -12.13
N GLN A 230 -8.76 28.80 -12.55
CA GLN A 230 -9.16 28.72 -13.96
C GLN A 230 -10.10 29.87 -14.38
N LEU A 231 -10.85 30.43 -13.43
CA LEU A 231 -11.74 31.60 -13.68
C LEU A 231 -10.99 32.94 -13.57
N ARG A 232 -9.73 32.94 -13.10
CA ARG A 232 -8.86 34.13 -13.04
C ARG A 232 -7.82 34.20 -14.17
N LYS A 233 -7.87 33.30 -15.12
CA LYS A 233 -7.16 33.32 -16.39
C LYS A 233 -8.15 33.61 -17.53
#